data_0afc06988964dc3fc385ce3a88381c40
#
_entry.id   0afc06988964dc3fc385ce3a88381c40
#
_cell.length_a   1.000
_cell.length_b   1.000
_cell.length_c   1.000
_cell.angle_alpha   90.00
_cell.angle_beta   90.00
_cell.angle_gamma   90.00
#
_symmetry.space_group_name_H-M   'P 1'
#
loop_
_entity.id
_entity.type
_entity.pdbx_description
1 polymer ?
#
loop_
_entity_poly.entity_id
_entity_poly.type
_entity_poly.pdbx_seq_one_letter_code
_entity_poly.pdbx_strand_id
1 'polypeptide(L)'
;DPDEVGNGPLTALIINTTTGDTETVSLTEAASPPAAAGTFTAAITTVFASAASSENGLLGIAPGDVVSAEYVDSFNDVGGSETISPPAGNDLTILGGTPVTLTGSAGVQAGGTLRIEVQDADLNVDPGALDTIQVTVTNQSVANEVETVTLWETGVNTAIFQLPGGAPTSSAAGSAEDGTLQVSPQDLIETDYVDELRDDGSLATLTAATSGTLWGDTSGNGTLRALDASLILQENVGSVTFDAYQTLVGDVSAPGVGA
;
A
#
# COMPACT_ATOMS: atom_id res chain seq x y z
N ASP A 1 12.32 35.53 -2.17
CA ASP A 1 12.80 36.78 -1.57
C ASP A 1 14.14 37.17 -2.21
N PRO A 2 14.16 38.10 -3.18
CA PRO A 2 15.38 38.50 -3.87
C PRO A 2 16.38 39.25 -2.99
N ASP A 3 15.95 39.87 -1.92
CA ASP A 3 16.80 40.71 -1.05
C ASP A 3 17.66 39.82 -0.13
N GLU A 4 17.26 38.57 0.05
CA GLU A 4 17.91 37.61 0.93
C GLU A 4 18.84 36.63 0.16
N VAL A 5 19.06 36.87 -1.13
CA VAL A 5 20.00 36.06 -1.91
C VAL A 5 21.39 36.09 -1.31
N GLY A 6 21.92 34.92 -0.91
CA GLY A 6 23.24 34.79 -0.31
C GLY A 6 23.35 35.19 1.18
N ASN A 7 22.23 35.58 1.83
CA ASN A 7 22.25 35.98 3.25
C ASN A 7 22.13 34.81 4.23
N GLY A 8 22.00 33.59 3.76
CA GLY A 8 21.90 32.38 4.58
C GLY A 8 20.46 31.87 4.70
N PRO A 9 20.23 30.88 5.58
CA PRO A 9 18.92 30.27 5.70
C PRO A 9 17.91 31.27 6.29
N LEU A 10 16.71 31.27 5.71
CA LEU A 10 15.54 31.95 6.24
C LEU A 10 14.74 31.03 7.15
N THR A 11 13.76 31.56 7.86
CA THR A 11 12.83 30.76 8.65
C THR A 11 11.40 31.06 8.24
N ALA A 12 10.59 30.01 8.17
CA ALA A 12 9.15 30.11 8.00
C ALA A 12 8.43 29.33 9.10
N LEU A 13 7.26 29.79 9.47
CA LEU A 13 6.34 29.11 10.38
C LEU A 13 5.35 28.31 9.54
N ILE A 14 5.28 27.01 9.76
CA ILE A 14 4.27 26.13 9.18
C ILE A 14 3.19 25.89 10.23
N ILE A 15 1.95 26.03 9.84
CA ILE A 15 0.80 26.02 10.77
C ILE A 15 -0.24 25.05 10.26
N ASN A 16 -0.57 24.02 11.03
CA ASN A 16 -1.82 23.29 10.84
C ASN A 16 -2.94 24.14 11.47
N THR A 17 -3.69 24.87 10.67
CA THR A 17 -4.71 25.80 11.14
C THR A 17 -5.93 25.12 11.75
N THR A 18 -6.10 23.82 11.49
CA THR A 18 -7.18 23.00 12.06
C THR A 18 -6.87 22.59 13.49
N THR A 19 -5.65 22.14 13.75
CA THR A 19 -5.24 21.63 15.07
C THR A 19 -4.53 22.67 15.93
N GLY A 20 -3.95 23.70 15.30
CA GLY A 20 -3.10 24.69 15.93
C GLY A 20 -1.65 24.22 16.13
N ASP A 21 -1.26 23.10 15.53
CA ASP A 21 0.13 22.64 15.54
C ASP A 21 1.00 23.56 14.68
N THR A 22 2.19 23.93 15.17
CA THR A 22 3.07 24.87 14.51
C THR A 22 4.52 24.42 14.56
N GLU A 23 5.22 24.58 13.45
CA GLU A 23 6.62 24.22 13.34
C GLU A 23 7.43 25.30 12.63
N THR A 24 8.55 25.70 13.23
CA THR A 24 9.50 26.60 12.60
C THR A 24 10.48 25.82 11.74
N VAL A 25 10.51 26.09 10.43
CA VAL A 25 11.40 25.41 9.47
C VAL A 25 12.47 26.36 8.97
N SER A 26 13.68 25.83 8.78
CA SER A 26 14.80 26.55 8.16
C SER A 26 14.77 26.34 6.65
N LEU A 27 14.61 27.42 5.90
CA LEU A 27 14.59 27.44 4.45
C LEU A 27 16.02 27.64 3.94
N THR A 28 16.45 26.84 2.99
CA THR A 28 17.72 26.98 2.29
C THR A 28 17.51 27.50 0.89
N GLU A 29 18.42 28.39 0.42
CA GLU A 29 18.34 28.88 -0.94
C GLU A 29 18.53 27.73 -1.94
N ALA A 30 17.61 27.62 -2.86
CA ALA A 30 17.67 26.62 -3.92
C ALA A 30 18.78 26.94 -4.92
N ALA A 31 19.56 25.93 -5.32
CA ALA A 31 20.63 26.11 -6.31
C ALA A 31 20.03 26.58 -7.66
N SER A 32 20.60 27.65 -8.20
CA SER A 32 20.20 28.17 -9.53
C SER A 32 21.24 27.73 -10.58
N PRO A 33 20.83 27.37 -11.82
CA PRO A 33 19.54 26.84 -12.20
C PRO A 33 19.31 25.39 -11.71
N PRO A 34 18.06 24.85 -11.59
CA PRO A 34 16.87 25.33 -12.31
C PRO A 34 16.02 26.37 -11.57
N ALA A 35 16.23 26.61 -10.28
CA ALA A 35 15.45 27.60 -9.53
C ALA A 35 15.86 29.04 -9.86
N ALA A 36 14.95 29.99 -9.70
CA ALA A 36 15.28 31.41 -9.76
C ALA A 36 16.07 31.82 -8.50
N ALA A 37 16.99 32.79 -8.62
CA ALA A 37 17.65 33.39 -7.47
C ALA A 37 16.62 33.97 -6.50
N GLY A 38 16.83 33.77 -5.18
CA GLY A 38 15.87 34.15 -4.16
C GLY A 38 14.72 33.16 -3.95
N THR A 39 14.83 31.95 -4.52
CA THR A 39 13.94 30.83 -4.18
C THR A 39 14.52 30.06 -2.99
N PHE A 40 13.72 29.90 -1.94
CA PHE A 40 14.11 29.18 -0.74
C PHE A 40 13.18 27.99 -0.53
N THR A 41 13.72 26.86 -0.10
CA THR A 41 12.98 25.61 0.09
C THR A 41 13.32 24.95 1.42
N ALA A 42 12.36 24.24 1.99
CA ALA A 42 12.55 23.34 3.11
C ALA A 42 11.65 22.11 2.94
N ALA A 43 11.94 21.07 3.72
CA ALA A 43 11.05 19.94 3.94
C ALA A 43 10.74 19.87 5.43
N ILE A 44 9.53 19.48 5.77
CA ILE A 44 9.11 19.21 7.14
C ILE A 44 8.66 17.76 7.25
N THR A 45 9.04 17.09 8.33
CA THR A 45 8.53 15.75 8.63
C THR A 45 7.10 15.86 9.14
N THR A 46 6.21 15.10 8.56
CA THR A 46 4.82 15.00 9.00
C THR A 46 4.58 13.72 9.77
N VAL A 47 3.61 13.74 10.65
CA VAL A 47 3.15 12.57 11.40
C VAL A 47 1.62 12.57 11.44
N PHE A 48 1.03 11.40 11.29
CA PHE A 48 -0.40 11.24 11.53
C PHE A 48 -0.65 11.36 13.05
N ALA A 49 -1.14 12.48 13.48
CA ALA A 49 -1.32 12.74 14.90
C ALA A 49 -2.63 13.47 15.18
N SER A 50 -3.31 12.99 16.20
CA SER A 50 -4.54 13.58 16.71
C SER A 50 -4.32 14.76 17.64
N ALA A 51 -3.10 15.04 18.10
CA ALA A 51 -2.79 16.09 19.05
C ALA A 51 -1.66 16.99 18.55
N ALA A 52 -1.89 18.29 18.56
CA ALA A 52 -0.89 19.29 18.27
C ALA A 52 0.25 19.26 19.32
N SER A 53 1.49 19.37 18.87
CA SER A 53 2.68 19.46 19.70
C SER A 53 3.71 20.37 19.05
N SER A 54 3.45 21.67 19.10
CA SER A 54 4.22 22.70 18.39
C SER A 54 5.71 22.67 18.73
N GLU A 55 6.54 23.01 17.74
CA GLU A 55 8.00 23.13 17.83
C GLU A 55 8.72 21.83 18.26
N ASN A 56 8.19 20.68 17.86
CA ASN A 56 8.80 19.37 18.12
C ASN A 56 9.53 18.78 16.89
N GLY A 57 9.49 19.46 15.74
CA GLY A 57 10.08 19.06 14.47
C GLY A 57 9.18 18.12 13.64
N LEU A 58 7.95 17.87 14.09
CA LEU A 58 6.97 16.99 13.45
C LEU A 58 5.64 17.71 13.32
N LEU A 59 5.21 17.99 12.09
CA LEU A 59 3.87 18.57 11.88
C LEU A 59 2.82 17.46 11.94
N GLY A 60 1.95 17.54 12.93
CA GLY A 60 0.77 16.67 13.04
C GLY A 60 -0.25 17.00 11.95
N ILE A 61 -0.63 16.01 11.14
CA ILE A 61 -1.61 16.18 10.07
C ILE A 61 -2.63 15.05 10.06
N ALA A 62 -3.84 15.37 9.64
CA ALA A 62 -4.91 14.42 9.37
C ALA A 62 -5.71 14.85 8.14
N PRO A 63 -6.44 13.95 7.48
CA PRO A 63 -7.32 14.29 6.38
C PRO A 63 -8.31 15.39 6.74
N GLY A 64 -8.44 16.38 5.86
CA GLY A 64 -9.27 17.55 6.07
C GLY A 64 -8.59 18.68 6.81
N ASP A 65 -7.39 18.48 7.35
CA ASP A 65 -6.61 19.57 7.93
C ASP A 65 -6.19 20.58 6.88
N VAL A 66 -6.04 21.82 7.31
CA VAL A 66 -5.56 22.91 6.46
C VAL A 66 -4.22 23.39 7.00
N VAL A 67 -3.20 23.32 6.15
CA VAL A 67 -1.83 23.73 6.46
C VAL A 67 -1.52 25.02 5.73
N SER A 68 -1.04 26.02 6.47
CA SER A 68 -0.57 27.30 5.96
C SER A 68 0.90 27.52 6.28
N ALA A 69 1.53 28.47 5.61
CA ALA A 69 2.91 28.85 5.87
C ALA A 69 2.99 30.38 6.04
N GLU A 70 3.77 30.85 6.98
CA GLU A 70 4.04 32.26 7.19
C GLU A 70 5.54 32.53 7.12
N TYR A 71 5.90 33.58 6.41
CA TYR A 71 7.27 34.09 6.31
C TYR A 71 7.29 35.58 6.69
N VAL A 72 8.25 35.97 7.50
CA VAL A 72 8.46 37.38 7.85
C VAL A 72 9.55 37.93 6.95
N ASP A 73 9.16 38.72 5.97
CA ASP A 73 10.07 39.58 5.22
C ASP A 73 10.50 40.74 6.11
N SER A 74 11.76 40.75 6.49
CA SER A 74 12.32 41.74 7.43
C SER A 74 12.59 43.10 6.77
N PHE A 75 12.67 43.11 5.44
CA PHE A 75 12.99 44.31 4.67
C PHE A 75 12.30 44.32 3.30
N ASN A 76 11.01 44.62 3.31
CA ASN A 76 10.20 44.69 2.09
C ASN A 76 10.57 45.91 1.23
N ASP A 77 10.01 46.03 0.02
CA ASP A 77 10.29 47.03 -0.99
C ASP A 77 10.00 48.50 -0.52
N VAL A 78 9.30 48.70 0.59
CA VAL A 78 9.05 50.00 1.21
C VAL A 78 9.91 50.25 2.47
N GLY A 79 10.83 49.32 2.79
CA GLY A 79 11.78 49.45 3.90
C GLY A 79 11.21 49.14 5.28
N GLY A 80 10.18 48.31 5.33
CA GLY A 80 9.54 47.84 6.55
C GLY A 80 9.51 46.29 6.59
N SER A 81 9.11 45.75 7.74
CA SER A 81 8.86 44.30 7.88
C SER A 81 7.42 43.97 7.54
N GLU A 82 7.21 42.83 6.87
CA GLU A 82 5.89 42.34 6.51
C GLU A 82 5.80 40.82 6.75
N THR A 83 4.66 40.35 7.25
CA THR A 83 4.37 38.93 7.31
C THR A 83 3.67 38.50 6.00
N ILE A 84 4.27 37.57 5.30
CA ILE A 84 3.76 37.03 4.04
C ILE A 84 3.10 35.69 4.37
N SER A 85 1.84 35.56 4.00
CA SER A 85 1.07 34.31 4.07
C SER A 85 0.58 33.97 2.64
N PRO A 86 0.24 32.71 2.37
CA PRO A 86 -0.37 32.34 1.10
C PRO A 86 -1.62 33.21 0.83
N PRO A 87 -1.88 33.59 -0.43
CA PRO A 87 -3.15 34.21 -0.76
C PRO A 87 -4.33 33.34 -0.34
N ALA A 88 -5.42 33.95 0.07
CA ALA A 88 -6.61 33.23 0.49
C ALA A 88 -7.03 32.16 -0.52
N GLY A 89 -7.21 30.93 -0.07
CA GLY A 89 -7.53 29.77 -0.89
C GLY A 89 -6.32 29.00 -1.46
N ASN A 90 -5.09 29.41 -1.11
CA ASN A 90 -3.87 28.69 -1.49
C ASN A 90 -3.23 27.92 -0.32
N ASP A 91 -3.91 27.82 0.81
CA ASP A 91 -3.52 26.91 1.87
C ASP A 91 -3.63 25.46 1.39
N LEU A 92 -2.74 24.60 1.88
CA LEU A 92 -2.73 23.18 1.55
C LEU A 92 -3.80 22.46 2.37
N THR A 93 -4.79 21.86 1.71
CA THR A 93 -5.70 20.94 2.38
C THR A 93 -5.11 19.53 2.32
N ILE A 94 -4.98 18.90 3.49
CA ILE A 94 -4.53 17.50 3.57
C ILE A 94 -5.66 16.60 3.09
N LEU A 95 -5.39 15.82 2.08
CA LEU A 95 -6.33 14.85 1.54
C LEU A 95 -6.26 13.56 2.37
N GLY A 96 -7.37 12.83 2.45
CA GLY A 96 -7.38 11.45 2.92
C GLY A 96 -6.83 10.53 1.85
N GLY A 97 -6.51 9.32 2.26
CA GLY A 97 -6.18 8.25 1.35
C GLY A 97 -7.37 7.80 0.52
N THR A 98 -7.14 6.82 -0.32
CA THR A 98 -8.17 6.20 -1.15
C THR A 98 -8.55 4.82 -0.61
N PRO A 99 -9.77 4.33 -0.90
CA PRO A 99 -10.10 2.95 -0.56
C PRO A 99 -9.19 1.96 -1.28
N VAL A 100 -8.59 1.06 -0.52
CA VAL A 100 -7.71 0.02 -1.03
C VAL A 100 -8.49 -1.27 -1.28
N THR A 101 -8.12 -2.01 -2.32
CA THR A 101 -8.59 -3.38 -2.55
C THR A 101 -7.42 -4.35 -2.61
N LEU A 102 -7.55 -5.47 -1.89
CA LEU A 102 -6.64 -6.60 -1.94
C LEU A 102 -7.37 -7.82 -2.50
N THR A 103 -6.84 -8.40 -3.57
CA THR A 103 -7.41 -9.58 -4.22
C THR A 103 -6.35 -10.67 -4.32
N GLY A 104 -6.67 -11.85 -3.81
CA GLY A 104 -5.87 -13.07 -3.97
C GLY A 104 -6.54 -14.09 -4.88
N SER A 105 -5.80 -15.11 -5.30
CA SER A 105 -6.39 -16.28 -5.96
C SER A 105 -7.36 -17.00 -5.00
N ALA A 106 -8.47 -17.51 -5.49
CA ALA A 106 -9.39 -18.33 -4.67
C ALA A 106 -8.72 -19.61 -4.18
N GLY A 107 -7.80 -20.16 -4.97
CA GLY A 107 -7.02 -21.34 -4.62
C GLY A 107 -5.66 -21.35 -5.32
N VAL A 108 -4.70 -22.06 -4.72
CA VAL A 108 -3.36 -22.25 -5.28
C VAL A 108 -2.89 -23.69 -5.06
N GLN A 109 -2.23 -24.26 -6.06
CA GLN A 109 -1.67 -25.61 -6.01
C GLN A 109 -0.15 -25.53 -5.91
N ALA A 110 0.46 -26.46 -5.16
CA ALA A 110 1.91 -26.62 -5.13
C ALA A 110 2.49 -26.80 -6.55
N GLY A 111 3.58 -26.09 -6.84
CA GLY A 111 4.18 -26.01 -8.16
C GLY A 111 3.50 -25.02 -9.12
N GLY A 112 2.47 -24.33 -8.65
CA GLY A 112 1.83 -23.20 -9.33
C GLY A 112 2.35 -21.86 -8.85
N THR A 113 1.50 -20.83 -9.01
CA THR A 113 1.80 -19.47 -8.52
C THR A 113 0.58 -18.86 -7.84
N LEU A 114 0.80 -18.20 -6.72
CA LEU A 114 -0.20 -17.38 -6.04
C LEU A 114 -0.24 -16.01 -6.71
N ARG A 115 -1.40 -15.60 -7.20
CA ARG A 115 -1.61 -14.28 -7.76
C ARG A 115 -2.17 -13.35 -6.69
N ILE A 116 -1.59 -12.17 -6.63
CA ILE A 116 -1.95 -11.13 -5.67
C ILE A 116 -2.06 -9.82 -6.46
N GLU A 117 -3.13 -9.08 -6.23
CA GLU A 117 -3.33 -7.74 -6.75
C GLU A 117 -3.73 -6.82 -5.62
N VAL A 118 -3.09 -5.67 -5.55
CA VAL A 118 -3.45 -4.55 -4.69
C VAL A 118 -3.75 -3.35 -5.57
N GLN A 119 -4.86 -2.67 -5.31
CA GLN A 119 -5.15 -1.36 -5.87
C GLN A 119 -5.08 -0.33 -4.75
N ASP A 120 -4.11 0.56 -4.85
CA ASP A 120 -3.84 1.61 -3.87
C ASP A 120 -3.34 2.86 -4.61
N ALA A 121 -4.21 3.86 -4.72
CA ALA A 121 -3.89 5.07 -5.47
C ALA A 121 -2.92 5.99 -4.72
N ASP A 122 -2.81 5.85 -3.41
CA ASP A 122 -1.93 6.69 -2.58
C ASP A 122 -0.47 6.35 -2.78
N LEU A 123 -0.18 5.10 -3.16
CA LEU A 123 1.17 4.62 -3.42
C LEU A 123 1.59 4.71 -4.90
N ASN A 124 0.77 5.33 -5.74
CA ASN A 124 1.16 5.80 -7.07
C ASN A 124 1.84 7.18 -6.94
N VAL A 125 3.08 7.19 -6.46
CA VAL A 125 3.82 8.40 -6.08
C VAL A 125 4.65 9.02 -7.20
N ASP A 126 5.13 8.20 -8.15
CA ASP A 126 5.88 8.67 -9.32
C ASP A 126 5.15 8.34 -10.63
N PRO A 127 4.37 9.28 -11.19
CA PRO A 127 3.62 9.03 -12.43
C PRO A 127 4.53 8.80 -13.66
N GLY A 128 5.83 8.87 -13.53
CA GLY A 128 6.82 8.64 -14.58
C GLY A 128 7.58 7.33 -14.46
N ALA A 129 7.42 6.59 -13.36
CA ALA A 129 8.08 5.32 -13.09
C ALA A 129 7.10 4.27 -12.57
N LEU A 130 7.55 3.03 -12.42
CA LEU A 130 6.78 1.98 -11.76
C LEU A 130 7.04 2.04 -10.26
N ASP A 131 6.01 2.26 -9.48
CA ASP A 131 6.07 2.17 -8.03
C ASP A 131 6.03 0.71 -7.55
N THR A 132 6.41 0.47 -6.30
CA THR A 132 6.42 -0.85 -5.67
C THR A 132 5.83 -0.82 -4.28
N ILE A 133 5.17 -1.91 -3.90
CA ILE A 133 4.66 -2.13 -2.55
C ILE A 133 5.07 -3.52 -2.05
N GLN A 134 4.88 -3.78 -0.77
CA GLN A 134 5.10 -5.10 -0.19
C GLN A 134 3.83 -5.65 0.44
N VAL A 135 3.66 -6.96 0.32
CA VAL A 135 2.64 -7.74 1.03
C VAL A 135 3.31 -8.88 1.77
N THR A 136 2.70 -9.32 2.85
CA THR A 136 3.13 -10.52 3.58
C THR A 136 2.20 -11.67 3.22
N VAL A 137 2.76 -12.80 2.85
CA VAL A 137 2.02 -14.04 2.56
C VAL A 137 2.39 -15.09 3.59
N THR A 138 1.41 -15.58 4.31
CA THR A 138 1.61 -16.57 5.40
C THR A 138 0.80 -17.82 5.15
N ASN A 139 1.43 -18.98 5.17
CA ASN A 139 0.69 -20.24 5.27
C ASN A 139 0.37 -20.52 6.75
N GLN A 140 -0.88 -20.27 7.15
CA GLN A 140 -1.36 -20.43 8.52
C GLN A 140 -1.36 -21.90 8.99
N SER A 141 -1.29 -22.85 8.06
CA SER A 141 -1.28 -24.29 8.35
C SER A 141 0.13 -24.84 8.60
N VAL A 142 1.17 -24.06 8.25
CA VAL A 142 2.58 -24.43 8.38
C VAL A 142 3.32 -23.43 9.27
N ALA A 143 3.97 -23.92 10.32
CA ALA A 143 4.69 -23.04 11.25
C ALA A 143 5.89 -22.35 10.56
N ASN A 144 6.02 -21.05 10.74
CA ASN A 144 7.09 -20.20 10.19
C ASN A 144 7.17 -20.17 8.66
N GLU A 145 6.08 -20.44 7.96
CA GLU A 145 5.99 -20.31 6.51
C GLU A 145 5.40 -18.92 6.18
N VAL A 146 6.28 -17.97 5.94
CA VAL A 146 5.95 -16.58 5.65
C VAL A 146 6.91 -16.01 4.61
N GLU A 147 6.37 -15.30 3.64
CA GLU A 147 7.10 -14.67 2.55
C GLU A 147 6.73 -13.19 2.43
N THR A 148 7.73 -12.32 2.31
CA THR A 148 7.52 -10.92 1.93
C THR A 148 7.60 -10.81 0.41
N VAL A 149 6.51 -10.42 -0.22
CA VAL A 149 6.39 -10.35 -1.67
C VAL A 149 6.34 -8.89 -2.11
N THR A 150 7.26 -8.51 -3.00
CA THR A 150 7.24 -7.18 -3.63
C THR A 150 6.34 -7.24 -4.87
N LEU A 151 5.33 -6.38 -4.89
CA LEU A 151 4.45 -6.16 -6.03
C LEU A 151 4.91 -4.90 -6.78
N TRP A 152 4.76 -4.92 -8.09
CA TRP A 152 5.11 -3.83 -9.00
C TRP A 152 3.85 -3.27 -9.64
N GLU A 153 3.82 -1.99 -9.85
CA GLU A 153 2.77 -1.39 -10.67
C GLU A 153 2.67 -2.06 -12.03
N THR A 154 1.46 -2.29 -12.52
CA THR A 154 1.20 -2.95 -13.82
C THR A 154 1.54 -2.06 -15.02
N GLY A 155 1.70 -0.78 -14.79
CA GLY A 155 2.14 0.24 -15.74
C GLY A 155 2.30 1.56 -15.02
N VAL A 156 3.06 2.49 -15.55
CA VAL A 156 3.25 3.82 -14.92
C VAL A 156 1.90 4.49 -14.68
N ASN A 157 1.69 4.98 -13.48
CA ASN A 157 0.49 5.72 -13.08
C ASN A 157 -0.83 4.89 -13.15
N THR A 158 -0.76 3.60 -12.79
CA THR A 158 -1.95 2.72 -12.77
C THR A 158 -2.53 2.53 -11.38
N ALA A 159 -1.72 2.69 -10.32
CA ALA A 159 -2.09 2.38 -8.93
C ALA A 159 -2.53 0.92 -8.71
N ILE A 160 -2.18 0.01 -9.63
CA ILE A 160 -2.49 -1.41 -9.57
C ILE A 160 -1.18 -2.19 -9.50
N PHE A 161 -0.98 -2.89 -8.39
CA PHE A 161 0.26 -3.58 -8.06
C PHE A 161 0.09 -5.09 -8.14
N GLN A 162 0.99 -5.78 -8.83
CA GLN A 162 1.02 -7.23 -8.99
C GLN A 162 2.46 -7.75 -8.95
N LEU A 163 2.66 -9.03 -8.62
CA LEU A 163 3.91 -9.72 -8.90
C LEU A 163 3.82 -10.34 -10.29
N PRO A 164 4.65 -9.91 -11.27
CA PRO A 164 4.69 -10.52 -12.57
C PRO A 164 4.95 -12.04 -12.49
N GLY A 165 3.99 -12.84 -12.96
CA GLY A 165 4.07 -14.31 -12.88
C GLY A 165 3.53 -14.92 -11.59
N GLY A 166 3.24 -14.11 -10.57
CA GLY A 166 2.76 -14.57 -9.25
C GLY A 166 3.87 -15.14 -8.34
N ALA A 167 3.58 -15.32 -7.06
CA ALA A 167 4.50 -15.90 -6.08
C ALA A 167 4.60 -17.42 -6.27
N PRO A 168 5.80 -18.00 -6.41
CA PRO A 168 5.97 -19.42 -6.65
C PRO A 168 5.57 -20.25 -5.43
N THR A 169 5.02 -21.43 -5.67
CA THR A 169 4.61 -22.36 -4.62
C THR A 169 5.22 -23.73 -4.79
N SER A 170 5.41 -24.46 -3.69
CA SER A 170 6.01 -25.81 -3.67
C SER A 170 5.34 -26.70 -2.62
N SER A 171 5.35 -28.02 -2.82
CA SER A 171 4.98 -28.98 -1.77
C SER A 171 6.16 -29.36 -0.88
N ALA A 172 7.38 -28.95 -1.21
CA ALA A 172 8.53 -29.17 -0.35
C ALA A 172 8.45 -28.30 0.89
N ALA A 173 9.00 -28.79 2.00
CA ALA A 173 9.11 -27.98 3.20
C ALA A 173 9.93 -26.73 2.90
N GLY A 174 9.33 -25.56 3.17
CA GLY A 174 9.91 -24.25 3.02
C GLY A 174 10.47 -23.71 4.33
N SER A 175 10.92 -22.48 4.27
CA SER A 175 11.31 -21.67 5.43
C SER A 175 10.97 -20.21 5.13
N ALA A 176 10.74 -19.43 6.18
CA ALA A 176 10.46 -18.02 6.03
C ALA A 176 11.47 -17.32 5.09
N GLU A 177 10.97 -16.50 4.21
CA GLU A 177 11.73 -15.63 3.30
C GLU A 177 12.69 -16.40 2.35
N ASP A 178 12.32 -17.61 1.93
CA ASP A 178 13.10 -18.36 0.94
C ASP A 178 12.62 -18.12 -0.52
N GLY A 179 11.59 -17.33 -0.69
CA GLY A 179 11.03 -16.91 -1.97
C GLY A 179 10.06 -17.93 -2.59
N THR A 180 9.67 -18.97 -1.85
CA THR A 180 8.78 -20.02 -2.34
C THR A 180 7.82 -20.48 -1.25
N LEU A 181 6.55 -20.20 -1.39
CA LEU A 181 5.55 -20.57 -0.41
C LEU A 181 5.28 -22.08 -0.41
N GLN A 182 5.46 -22.74 0.74
CA GLN A 182 5.03 -24.13 0.92
C GLN A 182 3.50 -24.19 0.89
N VAL A 183 2.94 -25.10 0.11
CA VAL A 183 1.48 -25.29 -0.02
C VAL A 183 1.14 -26.77 -0.07
N SER A 184 0.15 -27.16 0.72
CA SER A 184 -0.52 -28.47 0.68
C SER A 184 -2.03 -28.28 0.47
N PRO A 185 -2.76 -29.30 0.01
CA PRO A 185 -4.22 -29.23 -0.08
C PRO A 185 -4.86 -28.90 1.26
N GLN A 186 -5.84 -28.00 1.26
CA GLN A 186 -6.57 -27.47 2.42
C GLN A 186 -5.76 -26.55 3.34
N ASP A 187 -4.54 -26.17 2.98
CA ASP A 187 -3.84 -25.13 3.71
C ASP A 187 -4.61 -23.80 3.61
N LEU A 188 -4.59 -23.04 4.71
CA LEU A 188 -5.06 -21.66 4.74
C LEU A 188 -3.86 -20.74 4.51
N ILE A 189 -3.91 -19.99 3.43
CA ILE A 189 -2.91 -18.99 3.07
C ILE A 189 -3.56 -17.62 3.23
N GLU A 190 -2.92 -16.75 3.98
CA GLU A 190 -3.35 -15.37 4.14
C GLU A 190 -2.32 -14.44 3.50
N THR A 191 -2.82 -13.49 2.73
CA THR A 191 -2.04 -12.38 2.22
C THR A 191 -2.47 -11.12 2.94
N ASP A 192 -1.52 -10.45 3.59
CA ASP A 192 -1.75 -9.22 4.32
C ASP A 192 -1.09 -8.04 3.59
N TYR A 193 -1.84 -6.97 3.44
CA TYR A 193 -1.39 -5.67 2.98
C TYR A 193 -1.70 -4.62 4.04
N VAL A 194 -0.72 -3.80 4.38
CA VAL A 194 -0.90 -2.68 5.31
C VAL A 194 -1.13 -1.41 4.50
N ASP A 195 -2.37 -0.94 4.54
CA ASP A 195 -2.74 0.38 4.05
C ASP A 195 -2.42 1.40 5.15
N GLU A 196 -1.39 2.21 4.92
CA GLU A 196 -0.89 3.17 5.91
C GLU A 196 -1.72 4.46 5.96
N LEU A 197 -2.53 4.74 4.93
CA LEU A 197 -3.34 5.95 4.83
C LEU A 197 -4.68 5.67 4.17
N ARG A 198 -5.68 5.30 4.95
CA ARG A 198 -7.06 5.16 4.49
C ARG A 198 -7.73 6.52 4.24
N ASP A 199 -8.93 6.47 3.66
CA ASP A 199 -9.78 7.63 3.42
C ASP A 199 -10.12 8.43 4.69
N ASP A 200 -10.10 7.77 5.86
CA ASP A 200 -10.29 8.39 7.17
C ASP A 200 -8.95 8.76 7.86
N GLY A 201 -7.83 8.55 7.19
CA GLY A 201 -6.49 8.80 7.70
C GLY A 201 -5.96 7.76 8.68
N SER A 202 -6.69 6.69 8.92
CA SER A 202 -6.24 5.59 9.79
C SER A 202 -5.36 4.60 9.01
N LEU A 203 -4.64 3.76 9.75
CA LEU A 203 -3.94 2.59 9.24
C LEU A 203 -4.84 1.36 9.34
N ALA A 204 -4.84 0.49 8.35
CA ALA A 204 -5.50 -0.80 8.42
C ALA A 204 -4.70 -1.90 7.71
N THR A 205 -4.82 -3.12 8.21
CA THR A 205 -4.36 -4.31 7.49
C THR A 205 -5.54 -4.94 6.75
N LEU A 206 -5.38 -5.11 5.45
CA LEU A 206 -6.30 -5.87 4.62
C LEU A 206 -5.77 -7.30 4.51
N THR A 207 -6.65 -8.28 4.66
CA THR A 207 -6.29 -9.70 4.55
C THR A 207 -7.13 -10.37 3.47
N ALA A 208 -6.46 -11.09 2.55
CA ALA A 208 -7.11 -11.95 1.57
C ALA A 208 -6.74 -13.41 1.86
N ALA A 209 -7.75 -14.27 1.91
CA ALA A 209 -7.57 -15.70 2.16
C ALA A 209 -7.57 -16.50 0.86
N THR A 210 -6.63 -17.44 0.75
CA THR A 210 -6.48 -18.38 -0.36
C THR A 210 -6.40 -19.79 0.18
N SER A 211 -7.06 -20.76 -0.47
CA SER A 211 -6.96 -22.16 -0.08
C SER A 211 -5.87 -22.87 -0.87
N GLY A 212 -5.05 -23.67 -0.18
CA GLY A 212 -4.22 -24.67 -0.83
C GLY A 212 -5.10 -25.69 -1.53
N THR A 213 -4.83 -26.00 -2.79
CA THR A 213 -5.69 -26.87 -3.61
C THR A 213 -4.91 -28.03 -4.21
N LEU A 214 -5.63 -29.11 -4.46
CA LEU A 214 -5.26 -30.14 -5.43
C LEU A 214 -6.46 -30.31 -6.35
N TRP A 215 -6.39 -29.75 -7.53
CA TRP A 215 -7.50 -29.74 -8.47
C TRP A 215 -7.98 -31.17 -8.78
N GLY A 216 -9.27 -31.38 -8.58
CA GLY A 216 -9.91 -32.69 -8.71
C GLY A 216 -9.98 -33.51 -7.43
N ASP A 217 -9.32 -33.14 -6.34
CA ASP A 217 -9.38 -33.82 -5.02
C ASP A 217 -10.62 -33.38 -4.24
N THR A 218 -11.79 -33.77 -4.70
CA THR A 218 -13.06 -33.44 -4.06
C THR A 218 -13.32 -34.22 -2.77
N SER A 219 -12.55 -35.28 -2.52
CA SER A 219 -12.60 -36.00 -1.24
C SER A 219 -11.74 -35.34 -0.15
N GLY A 220 -10.84 -34.42 -0.51
CA GLY A 220 -9.95 -33.71 0.41
C GLY A 220 -8.88 -34.61 1.05
N ASN A 221 -8.56 -35.74 0.43
CA ASN A 221 -7.60 -36.71 0.99
C ASN A 221 -6.15 -36.51 0.53
N GLY A 222 -5.88 -35.47 -0.26
CA GLY A 222 -4.57 -35.13 -0.80
C GLY A 222 -4.10 -36.02 -1.96
N THR A 223 -5.00 -36.80 -2.55
CA THR A 223 -4.65 -37.70 -3.68
C THR A 223 -5.81 -37.81 -4.66
N LEU A 224 -5.50 -37.75 -5.96
CA LEU A 224 -6.50 -37.94 -7.01
C LEU A 224 -6.80 -39.43 -7.20
N ARG A 225 -8.06 -39.83 -7.00
CA ARG A 225 -8.54 -41.20 -7.07
C ARG A 225 -9.91 -41.32 -7.73
N ALA A 226 -10.38 -42.53 -7.97
CA ALA A 226 -11.72 -42.77 -8.52
C ALA A 226 -12.84 -42.27 -7.62
N LEU A 227 -12.61 -42.10 -6.30
CA LEU A 227 -13.56 -41.53 -5.37
C LEU A 227 -13.87 -40.08 -5.72
N ASP A 228 -12.86 -39.29 -6.07
CA ASP A 228 -13.01 -37.88 -6.42
C ASP A 228 -13.87 -37.71 -7.66
N ALA A 229 -13.59 -38.49 -8.70
CA ALA A 229 -14.42 -38.51 -9.91
C ALA A 229 -15.87 -38.94 -9.60
N SER A 230 -16.06 -39.89 -8.69
CA SER A 230 -17.37 -40.33 -8.27
C SER A 230 -18.14 -39.22 -7.52
N LEU A 231 -17.48 -38.46 -6.69
CA LEU A 231 -18.09 -37.33 -5.96
C LEU A 231 -18.51 -36.23 -6.94
N ILE A 232 -17.69 -35.89 -7.93
CA ILE A 232 -18.03 -34.92 -8.99
C ILE A 232 -19.28 -35.38 -9.76
N LEU A 233 -19.35 -36.66 -10.12
CA LEU A 233 -20.53 -37.20 -10.80
C LEU A 233 -21.78 -37.18 -9.92
N GLN A 234 -21.65 -37.46 -8.64
CA GLN A 234 -22.77 -37.43 -7.67
C GLN A 234 -23.28 -36.03 -7.44
N GLU A 235 -22.39 -35.04 -7.37
CA GLU A 235 -22.78 -33.64 -7.29
C GLU A 235 -23.53 -33.20 -8.55
N ASN A 236 -23.00 -33.52 -9.73
CA ASN A 236 -23.59 -33.16 -11.02
C ASN A 236 -25.01 -33.75 -11.23
N VAL A 237 -25.34 -34.85 -10.58
CA VAL A 237 -26.72 -35.42 -10.60
C VAL A 237 -27.53 -35.05 -9.36
N GLY A 238 -27.00 -34.17 -8.51
CA GLY A 238 -27.70 -33.68 -7.30
C GLY A 238 -27.81 -34.70 -6.16
N SER A 239 -26.99 -35.76 -6.16
CA SER A 239 -26.97 -36.77 -5.09
C SER A 239 -26.16 -36.37 -3.87
N VAL A 240 -25.22 -35.46 -4.02
CA VAL A 240 -24.44 -34.83 -2.96
C VAL A 240 -24.38 -33.34 -3.22
N THR A 241 -24.08 -32.54 -2.19
CA THR A 241 -23.83 -31.11 -2.30
C THR A 241 -22.40 -30.83 -1.86
N PHE A 242 -21.63 -30.17 -2.69
CA PHE A 242 -20.25 -29.80 -2.39
C PHE A 242 -20.20 -28.63 -1.38
N ASP A 243 -19.23 -28.68 -0.48
CA ASP A 243 -18.80 -27.54 0.31
C ASP A 243 -17.97 -26.57 -0.55
N ALA A 244 -17.49 -25.48 0.07
CA ALA A 244 -16.75 -24.45 -0.65
C ALA A 244 -15.42 -24.98 -1.23
N TYR A 245 -14.69 -25.82 -0.47
CA TYR A 245 -13.44 -26.44 -0.95
C TYR A 245 -13.71 -27.41 -2.10
N GLN A 246 -14.69 -28.29 -1.93
CA GLN A 246 -15.08 -29.28 -2.95
C GLN A 246 -15.53 -28.63 -4.25
N THR A 247 -16.30 -27.52 -4.13
CA THR A 247 -16.73 -26.72 -5.29
C THR A 247 -15.52 -26.13 -6.01
N LEU A 248 -14.58 -25.56 -5.24
CA LEU A 248 -13.36 -24.97 -5.80
C LEU A 248 -12.52 -25.98 -6.56
N VAL A 249 -12.21 -27.13 -5.94
CA VAL A 249 -11.31 -28.14 -6.57
C VAL A 249 -12.01 -29.04 -7.57
N GLY A 250 -13.34 -29.13 -7.51
CA GLY A 250 -14.17 -29.94 -8.43
C GLY A 250 -14.31 -29.32 -9.82
N ASP A 251 -14.12 -28.01 -9.95
CA ASP A 251 -14.09 -27.35 -11.25
C ASP A 251 -12.74 -27.53 -11.93
N VAL A 252 -12.60 -28.64 -12.64
CA VAL A 252 -11.38 -28.98 -13.39
C VAL A 252 -11.38 -28.45 -14.82
N SER A 253 -12.40 -27.68 -15.21
CA SER A 253 -12.59 -27.23 -16.60
C SER A 253 -11.62 -26.13 -17.02
N ALA A 254 -11.12 -25.32 -16.06
CA ALA A 254 -10.14 -24.27 -16.32
C ALA A 254 -9.30 -23.95 -15.07
N PRO A 255 -8.39 -24.84 -14.63
CA PRO A 255 -7.53 -24.54 -13.49
C PRO A 255 -6.62 -23.35 -13.81
N GLY A 256 -6.80 -22.27 -13.07
CA GLY A 256 -5.91 -21.11 -13.14
C GLY A 256 -6.27 -20.02 -14.14
N VAL A 257 -7.42 -20.07 -14.77
CA VAL A 257 -7.98 -18.90 -15.46
C VAL A 257 -8.88 -18.19 -14.45
N GLY A 258 -8.27 -17.30 -13.69
CA GLY A 258 -9.01 -16.44 -12.78
C GLY A 258 -10.09 -15.68 -13.55
N ALA A 259 -11.30 -15.75 -13.04
CA ALA A 259 -12.37 -14.82 -13.40
C ALA A 259 -12.03 -13.44 -12.82
#